data_03b869e0529fc4363c3a20a3e11aba31
#
_entry.id   03b869e0529fc4363c3a20a3e11aba31
#
_cell.length_a   1.000
_cell.length_b   1.000
_cell.length_c   1.000
_cell.angle_alpha   90.00
_cell.angle_beta   90.00
_cell.angle_gamma   90.00
#
_symmetry.space_group_name_H-M   'P 1'
#
loop_
_entity.id
_entity.type
_entity.pdbx_description
1 polymer ?
#
loop_
_entity_poly.entity_id
_entity_poly.type
_entity_poly.pdbx_seq_one_letter_code
_entity_poly.pdbx_strand_id
1 'polypeptide(L)'
;MGYEYYVGAISTAQEGAWDMYARRVASDEGPVRFGQKSLEYHYDYTKISGTNNTNEYLRYSGEDVVIEGRPTALGMWVYAPEGTPNYWLSTSVSYWNGEKYVSTSLLHLKTTTVNAAGETVETTTQYTGINWTGWKYVEADLSSVYDKAQDVENHPLKITAGQVLLWT
;
A
#
# COMPACT_ATOMS: atom_id res chain seq x y z
N MET A 1 -20.56 -8.02 -4.65
CA MET A 1 -19.56 -8.80 -3.90
C MET A 1 -19.03 -7.96 -2.77
N GLY A 2 -19.10 -8.46 -1.54
CA GLY A 2 -18.52 -7.79 -0.37
C GLY A 2 -17.05 -8.20 -0.25
N TYR A 3 -16.14 -7.24 -0.33
CA TYR A 3 -14.76 -7.48 0.07
C TYR A 3 -14.73 -7.48 1.59
N GLU A 4 -14.23 -8.54 2.17
CA GLU A 4 -13.90 -8.58 3.59
C GLU A 4 -12.48 -8.05 3.76
N TYR A 5 -12.35 -7.03 4.60
CA TYR A 5 -11.05 -6.51 5.01
C TYR A 5 -10.69 -7.15 6.32
N TYR A 6 -9.47 -7.64 6.41
CA TYR A 6 -8.95 -8.02 7.69
C TYR A 6 -7.60 -7.36 7.92
N VAL A 7 -7.35 -7.03 9.16
CA VAL A 7 -6.12 -6.41 9.61
C VAL A 7 -5.33 -7.44 10.37
N GLY A 8 -4.06 -7.56 10.07
CA GLY A 8 -3.19 -8.53 10.73
C GLY A 8 -1.79 -7.96 10.91
N ALA A 9 -1.05 -8.57 11.78
CA ALA A 9 0.34 -8.24 12.04
C ALA A 9 1.25 -9.42 11.77
N ILE A 10 2.41 -9.14 11.20
CA ILE A 10 3.48 -10.09 11.03
C ILE A 10 4.56 -9.76 12.06
N SER A 11 4.30 -10.06 13.31
CA SER A 11 5.33 -10.02 14.33
C SER A 11 5.09 -11.14 15.32
N THR A 12 6.17 -11.71 15.83
CA THR A 12 6.14 -12.69 16.91
C THR A 12 5.96 -12.05 18.28
N ALA A 13 5.78 -10.75 18.37
CA ALA A 13 5.58 -10.02 19.61
C ALA A 13 4.11 -10.01 20.00
N GLN A 14 3.76 -10.85 20.94
CA GLN A 14 2.57 -10.86 21.79
C GLN A 14 1.21 -10.57 21.12
N GLU A 15 0.46 -11.62 20.86
CA GLU A 15 -0.99 -11.53 20.64
C GLU A 15 -1.65 -10.71 21.76
N GLY A 16 -2.46 -9.73 21.35
CA GLY A 16 -3.31 -8.93 22.25
C GLY A 16 -2.77 -7.54 22.64
N ALA A 17 -1.60 -7.15 22.15
CA ALA A 17 -1.04 -5.81 22.39
C ALA A 17 -1.38 -4.76 21.31
N TRP A 18 -2.23 -5.12 20.36
CA TRP A 18 -2.45 -4.35 19.14
C TRP A 18 -3.80 -3.65 19.16
N ASP A 19 -3.79 -2.35 18.89
CA ASP A 19 -5.00 -1.61 18.57
C ASP A 19 -4.99 -1.32 17.08
N MET A 20 -5.61 -2.22 16.31
CA MET A 20 -5.64 -2.15 14.86
C MET A 20 -7.03 -2.43 14.33
N TYR A 21 -7.48 -1.62 13.39
CA TYR A 21 -8.69 -1.90 12.64
C TYR A 21 -8.66 -1.25 11.26
N ALA A 22 -9.50 -1.76 10.38
CA ALA A 22 -9.85 -1.10 9.14
C ALA A 22 -11.36 -0.89 9.09
N ARG A 23 -11.80 0.31 8.69
CA ARG A 23 -13.22 0.62 8.53
C ARG A 23 -13.45 1.54 7.33
N ARG A 24 -14.66 1.51 6.81
CA ARG A 24 -15.12 2.49 5.83
C ARG A 24 -15.53 3.76 6.56
N VAL A 25 -15.07 4.90 6.04
CA VAL A 25 -15.35 6.24 6.59
C VAL A 25 -16.11 7.02 5.53
N ALA A 26 -17.26 7.55 5.90
CA ALA A 26 -18.04 8.45 5.07
C ALA A 26 -17.54 9.90 5.21
N SER A 27 -17.94 10.77 4.29
CA SER A 27 -17.43 12.15 4.24
C SER A 27 -17.86 13.04 5.42
N ASP A 28 -18.86 12.63 6.18
CA ASP A 28 -19.29 13.26 7.44
C ASP A 28 -18.57 12.71 8.67
N GLU A 29 -17.84 11.61 8.52
CA GLU A 29 -17.09 10.96 9.61
C GLU A 29 -15.58 11.20 9.52
N GLY A 30 -15.06 11.49 8.31
CA GLY A 30 -13.64 11.69 8.13
C GLY A 30 -13.22 12.05 6.69
N PRO A 31 -11.91 12.07 6.40
CA PRO A 31 -11.40 12.48 5.11
C PRO A 31 -11.81 11.52 3.99
N VAL A 32 -12.46 12.03 2.96
CA VAL A 32 -12.77 11.32 1.71
C VAL A 32 -12.24 12.13 0.54
N ARG A 33 -11.40 11.54 -0.31
CA ARG A 33 -10.80 12.23 -1.45
C ARG A 33 -11.72 12.24 -2.67
N PHE A 34 -12.31 11.08 -2.96
CA PHE A 34 -13.21 10.88 -4.10
C PHE A 34 -14.36 9.96 -3.73
N GLY A 35 -15.50 10.11 -4.40
CA GLY A 35 -16.68 9.30 -4.13
C GLY A 35 -17.30 9.61 -2.77
N GLN A 36 -17.85 8.61 -2.12
CA GLN A 36 -18.61 8.76 -0.88
C GLN A 36 -17.89 8.25 0.36
N LYS A 37 -16.84 7.44 0.19
CA LYS A 37 -16.17 6.77 1.30
C LYS A 37 -14.67 6.62 1.04
N SER A 38 -13.90 6.59 2.12
CA SER A 38 -12.53 6.15 2.16
C SER A 38 -12.38 4.91 3.05
N LEU A 39 -11.24 4.27 2.99
CA LEU A 39 -10.84 3.23 3.94
C LEU A 39 -9.92 3.87 4.96
N GLU A 40 -10.31 3.82 6.21
CA GLU A 40 -9.45 4.17 7.34
C GLU A 40 -8.71 2.91 7.79
N TYR A 41 -7.42 3.08 8.00
CA TYR A 41 -6.56 2.08 8.59
C TYR A 41 -5.96 2.66 9.86
N HIS A 42 -6.39 2.13 10.99
CA HIS A 42 -5.90 2.52 12.32
C HIS A 42 -4.86 1.52 12.81
N TYR A 43 -3.79 2.04 13.37
CA TYR A 43 -2.72 1.24 13.98
C TYR A 43 -2.08 2.00 15.14
N ASP A 44 -1.69 1.28 16.17
CA ASP A 44 -0.97 1.82 17.32
C ASP A 44 0.21 0.90 17.67
N TYR A 45 1.42 1.35 17.32
CA TYR A 45 2.66 0.64 17.63
C TYR A 45 3.23 0.96 19.01
N THR A 46 2.64 1.90 19.74
CA THR A 46 3.18 2.34 21.05
C THR A 46 3.13 1.24 22.11
N LYS A 47 2.27 0.25 21.91
CA LYS A 47 2.11 -0.88 22.82
C LYS A 47 3.05 -2.05 22.53
N ILE A 48 3.87 -1.95 21.48
CA ILE A 48 4.78 -2.99 21.10
C ILE A 48 6.11 -2.76 21.80
N SER A 49 6.48 -3.68 22.66
CA SER A 49 7.79 -3.68 23.32
C SER A 49 8.75 -4.58 22.57
N GLY A 50 9.85 -4.04 22.05
CA GLY A 50 10.92 -4.81 21.43
C GLY A 50 11.64 -4.02 20.35
N THR A 51 12.81 -4.52 19.95
CA THR A 51 13.67 -3.94 18.92
C THR A 51 13.42 -4.52 17.51
N ASN A 52 12.38 -5.32 17.36
CA ASN A 52 12.08 -5.98 16.09
C ASN A 52 11.21 -5.08 15.23
N ASN A 53 11.54 -5.00 13.96
CA ASN A 53 10.71 -4.37 12.96
C ASN A 53 9.31 -4.97 13.01
N THR A 54 8.32 -4.13 13.17
CA THR A 54 6.94 -4.56 13.18
C THR A 54 6.32 -4.24 11.83
N ASN A 55 5.70 -5.24 11.24
CA ASN A 55 4.98 -5.10 9.99
C ASN A 55 3.50 -5.27 10.28
N GLU A 56 2.73 -4.27 9.96
CA GLU A 56 1.28 -4.37 9.93
C GLU A 56 0.80 -4.39 8.49
N TYR A 57 -0.25 -5.13 8.23
CA TYR A 57 -0.81 -5.20 6.90
C TYR A 57 -2.33 -5.14 6.93
N LEU A 58 -2.86 -4.43 5.97
CA LEU A 58 -4.23 -4.51 5.56
C LEU A 58 -4.32 -5.53 4.44
N ARG A 59 -5.09 -6.58 4.62
CA ARG A 59 -5.46 -7.51 3.55
C ARG A 59 -6.94 -7.37 3.25
N TYR A 60 -7.30 -7.58 2.00
CA TYR A 60 -8.66 -7.93 1.67
C TYR A 60 -8.70 -9.42 1.30
N SER A 61 -9.76 -10.11 1.70
CA SER A 61 -10.07 -11.46 1.25
C SER A 61 -11.02 -11.37 0.07
N GLY A 62 -10.72 -12.06 -1.01
CA GLY A 62 -11.51 -12.03 -2.22
C GLY A 62 -10.78 -12.69 -3.38
N GLU A 63 -11.38 -12.62 -4.54
CA GLU A 63 -10.74 -13.05 -5.78
C GLU A 63 -9.57 -12.13 -6.12
N ASP A 64 -8.58 -12.68 -6.82
CA ASP A 64 -7.48 -11.89 -7.35
C ASP A 64 -8.01 -10.75 -8.22
N VAL A 65 -7.47 -9.55 -8.01
CA VAL A 65 -7.75 -8.42 -8.90
C VAL A 65 -6.75 -8.43 -10.04
N VAL A 66 -7.24 -8.70 -11.24
CA VAL A 66 -6.42 -8.64 -12.46
C VAL A 66 -6.11 -7.19 -12.79
N ILE A 67 -4.85 -6.90 -13.06
CA ILE A 67 -4.38 -5.60 -13.56
C ILE A 67 -4.39 -5.68 -15.08
N GLU A 68 -5.41 -5.08 -15.69
CA GLU A 68 -5.55 -5.12 -17.15
C GLU A 68 -4.53 -4.23 -17.84
N GLY A 69 -4.09 -4.66 -19.01
CA GLY A 69 -3.13 -3.94 -19.83
C GLY A 69 -1.71 -3.97 -19.27
N ARG A 70 -0.97 -2.91 -19.50
CA ARG A 70 0.42 -2.74 -19.01
C ARG A 70 0.59 -1.36 -18.35
N PRO A 71 -0.07 -1.09 -17.22
CA PRO A 71 0.15 0.15 -16.51
C PRO A 71 1.60 0.25 -16.02
N THR A 72 2.14 1.45 -16.00
CA THR A 72 3.52 1.69 -15.57
C THR A 72 3.66 1.84 -14.06
N ALA A 73 2.57 2.08 -13.37
CA ALA A 73 2.56 2.29 -11.93
C ALA A 73 1.27 1.79 -11.28
N LEU A 74 1.38 1.43 -10.01
CA LEU A 74 0.26 1.23 -9.10
C LEU A 74 0.21 2.40 -8.12
N GLY A 75 -0.89 3.14 -8.10
CA GLY A 75 -0.99 4.35 -7.30
C GLY A 75 -2.21 4.38 -6.40
N MET A 76 -2.10 5.17 -5.33
CA MET A 76 -3.21 5.44 -4.43
C MET A 76 -3.13 6.82 -3.79
N TRP A 77 -4.27 7.34 -3.36
CA TRP A 77 -4.32 8.51 -2.51
C TRP A 77 -4.29 8.09 -1.04
N VAL A 78 -3.37 8.67 -0.30
CA VAL A 78 -3.19 8.40 1.13
C VAL A 78 -3.37 9.70 1.90
N TYR A 79 -4.24 9.67 2.90
CA TYR A 79 -4.40 10.75 3.86
C TYR A 79 -3.62 10.44 5.11
N ALA A 80 -2.76 11.37 5.51
CA ALA A 80 -2.02 11.29 6.76
C ALA A 80 -2.51 12.41 7.69
N PRO A 81 -3.09 12.10 8.87
CA PRO A 81 -3.33 13.08 9.91
C PRO A 81 -2.05 13.77 10.37
N GLU A 82 -2.20 14.94 10.97
CA GLU A 82 -1.07 15.58 11.65
C GLU A 82 -0.51 14.67 12.75
N GLY A 83 0.82 14.57 12.82
CA GLY A 83 1.50 13.71 13.78
C GLY A 83 1.56 12.22 13.40
N THR A 84 1.13 11.85 12.18
CA THR A 84 1.32 10.49 11.68
C THR A 84 2.80 10.13 11.72
N PRO A 85 3.17 9.00 12.35
CA PRO A 85 4.54 8.53 12.37
C PRO A 85 5.07 8.26 10.96
N ASN A 86 6.37 8.47 10.76
CA ASN A 86 7.04 8.25 9.47
C ASN A 86 7.28 6.76 9.19
N TYR A 87 6.21 5.98 9.14
CA TYR A 87 6.27 4.57 8.77
C TYR A 87 6.25 4.38 7.26
N TRP A 88 6.80 3.28 6.79
CA TRP A 88 6.87 2.99 5.37
C TRP A 88 5.58 2.37 4.87
N LEU A 89 5.18 2.80 3.69
CA LEU A 89 4.02 2.27 3.00
C LEU A 89 4.48 1.39 1.84
N SER A 90 4.04 0.14 1.82
CA SER A 90 4.35 -0.82 0.78
C SER A 90 3.09 -1.50 0.26
N THR A 91 3.16 -2.03 -0.94
CA THR A 91 2.13 -2.89 -1.52
C THR A 91 2.76 -4.08 -2.22
N SER A 92 1.96 -5.05 -2.62
CA SER A 92 2.43 -6.25 -3.33
C SER A 92 1.62 -6.49 -4.58
N VAL A 93 2.31 -6.99 -5.60
CA VAL A 93 1.70 -7.52 -6.81
C VAL A 93 2.22 -8.91 -7.10
N SER A 94 1.43 -9.70 -7.80
CA SER A 94 1.83 -11.03 -8.28
C SER A 94 2.02 -10.99 -9.79
N TYR A 95 3.05 -11.68 -10.25
CA TYR A 95 3.39 -11.84 -11.66
C TYR A 95 3.65 -13.30 -12.00
N TRP A 96 3.45 -13.68 -13.24
CA TRP A 96 3.76 -15.02 -13.74
C TRP A 96 5.25 -15.14 -14.07
N ASN A 97 5.93 -16.14 -13.51
CA ASN A 97 7.36 -16.36 -13.71
C ASN A 97 7.68 -17.44 -14.77
N GLY A 98 6.67 -17.89 -15.51
CA GLY A 98 6.77 -19.01 -16.46
C GLY A 98 6.22 -20.33 -15.93
N GLU A 99 6.07 -20.48 -14.63
CA GLU A 99 5.55 -21.70 -13.98
C GLU A 99 4.35 -21.41 -13.09
N LYS A 100 4.40 -20.32 -12.33
CA LYS A 100 3.37 -19.95 -11.36
C LYS A 100 3.37 -18.43 -11.10
N TYR A 101 2.30 -17.96 -10.48
CA TYR A 101 2.28 -16.61 -9.93
C TYR A 101 3.15 -16.54 -8.68
N VAL A 102 4.02 -15.53 -8.64
CA VAL A 102 4.86 -15.18 -7.49
C VAL A 102 4.61 -13.74 -7.08
N SER A 103 4.55 -13.49 -5.79
CA SER A 103 4.34 -12.16 -5.25
C SER A 103 5.66 -11.43 -5.07
N THR A 104 5.64 -10.13 -5.32
CA THR A 104 6.75 -9.22 -5.03
C THR A 104 6.24 -7.98 -4.35
N SER A 105 6.98 -7.50 -3.36
CA SER A 105 6.67 -6.25 -2.68
C SER A 105 7.20 -5.07 -3.46
N LEU A 106 6.38 -4.03 -3.57
CA LEU A 106 6.73 -2.75 -4.16
C LEU A 106 7.05 -1.78 -3.02
N LEU A 107 8.30 -1.76 -2.59
CA LEU A 107 8.78 -0.93 -1.47
C LEU A 107 9.05 0.53 -1.86
N HIS A 108 9.06 0.83 -3.15
CA HIS A 108 9.41 2.16 -3.65
C HIS A 108 8.16 2.86 -4.15
N LEU A 109 7.63 3.74 -3.34
CA LEU A 109 6.60 4.66 -3.77
C LEU A 109 7.27 5.85 -4.44
N LYS A 110 7.01 6.04 -5.74
CA LYS A 110 7.37 7.27 -6.43
C LYS A 110 6.49 8.41 -5.90
N THR A 111 7.10 9.52 -5.62
CA THR A 111 6.37 10.77 -5.37
C THR A 111 6.65 11.74 -6.50
N THR A 112 5.60 12.22 -7.13
CA THR A 112 5.68 13.33 -8.05
C THR A 112 5.57 14.64 -7.28
N THR A 113 6.51 15.54 -7.47
CA THR A 113 6.45 16.90 -6.94
C THR A 113 6.49 17.88 -8.12
N VAL A 114 5.78 18.99 -7.99
CA VAL A 114 5.90 20.09 -8.94
C VAL A 114 7.00 21.00 -8.41
N ASN A 115 8.06 21.22 -9.19
CA ASN A 115 9.13 22.14 -8.83
C ASN A 115 8.69 23.61 -8.97
N ALA A 116 9.53 24.55 -8.57
CA ALA A 116 9.26 25.99 -8.64
C ALA A 116 9.02 26.50 -10.07
N ALA A 117 9.44 25.77 -11.10
CA ALA A 117 9.20 26.08 -12.50
C ALA A 117 7.89 25.49 -13.03
N GLY A 118 7.09 24.80 -12.19
CA GLY A 118 5.83 24.17 -12.61
C GLY A 118 6.03 22.83 -13.32
N GLU A 119 7.24 22.28 -13.32
CA GLU A 119 7.54 21.00 -13.95
C GLU A 119 7.29 19.84 -12.96
N THR A 120 6.69 18.77 -13.45
CA THR A 120 6.54 17.54 -12.67
C THR A 120 7.88 16.84 -12.57
N VAL A 121 8.42 16.79 -11.37
CA VAL A 121 9.69 16.07 -11.09
C VAL A 121 9.33 14.75 -10.41
N GLU A 122 9.68 13.65 -11.05
CA GLU A 122 9.64 12.34 -10.43
C GLU A 122 10.86 12.20 -9.51
N THR A 123 10.61 12.08 -8.23
CA THR A 123 11.66 11.73 -7.28
C THR A 123 11.41 10.30 -6.82
N THR A 124 12.25 9.39 -7.26
CA THR A 124 12.30 8.06 -6.65
C THR A 124 13.06 8.20 -5.34
N THR A 125 12.34 8.48 -4.28
CA THR A 125 12.93 8.48 -2.94
C THR A 125 12.82 7.07 -2.40
N GLN A 126 13.94 6.38 -2.37
CA GLN A 126 14.04 5.17 -1.57
C GLN A 126 13.69 5.54 -0.12
N TYR A 127 12.65 4.88 0.42
CA TYR A 127 12.40 4.85 1.86
C TYR A 127 12.07 6.17 2.56
N THR A 128 11.32 7.04 1.94
CA THR A 128 10.64 8.07 2.72
C THR A 128 9.29 7.52 3.14
N GLY A 129 9.13 7.25 4.39
CA GLY A 129 7.84 6.86 4.95
C GLY A 129 6.77 7.96 4.79
N ILE A 130 5.70 7.88 5.52
CA ILE A 130 4.61 8.87 5.53
C ILE A 130 5.14 10.15 6.19
N ASN A 131 5.65 11.07 5.37
CA ASN A 131 6.28 12.33 5.80
C ASN A 131 5.49 13.58 5.38
N TRP A 132 4.18 13.45 5.24
CA TRP A 132 3.28 14.54 4.85
C TRP A 132 2.05 14.57 5.75
N THR A 133 1.33 15.68 5.70
CA THR A 133 0.02 15.84 6.33
C THR A 133 -1.02 16.11 5.25
N GLY A 134 -2.21 15.54 5.42
CA GLY A 134 -3.29 15.65 4.43
C GLY A 134 -3.20 14.61 3.30
N TRP A 135 -3.82 14.89 2.18
CA TRP A 135 -3.85 13.99 1.03
C TRP A 135 -2.59 14.07 0.19
N LYS A 136 -2.02 12.91 -0.13
CA LYS A 136 -0.93 12.76 -1.11
C LYS A 136 -1.20 11.56 -2.02
N TYR A 137 -0.91 11.72 -3.30
CA TYR A 137 -0.86 10.62 -4.24
C TYR A 137 0.51 9.96 -4.16
N VAL A 138 0.52 8.65 -4.03
CA VAL A 138 1.73 7.83 -3.98
C VAL A 138 1.67 6.75 -5.04
N GLU A 139 2.80 6.47 -5.67
CA GLU A 139 2.90 5.49 -6.75
C GLU A 139 4.04 4.51 -6.51
N ALA A 140 3.83 3.27 -6.92
CA ALA A 140 4.85 2.24 -7.01
C ALA A 140 5.10 1.90 -8.47
N ASP A 141 6.35 1.95 -8.92
CA ASP A 141 6.76 1.63 -10.28
C ASP A 141 6.63 0.12 -10.55
N LEU A 142 5.97 -0.23 -11.64
CA LEU A 142 5.78 -1.63 -12.05
C LEU A 142 6.85 -2.11 -13.06
N SER A 143 7.74 -1.26 -13.54
CA SER A 143 8.73 -1.62 -14.55
C SER A 143 9.56 -2.84 -14.14
N SER A 144 10.07 -2.84 -12.92
CA SER A 144 10.87 -3.94 -12.38
C SER A 144 10.09 -5.25 -12.19
N VAL A 145 8.77 -5.18 -12.16
CA VAL A 145 7.89 -6.36 -12.12
C VAL A 145 7.74 -6.92 -13.52
N TYR A 146 7.54 -6.05 -14.52
CA TYR A 146 7.45 -6.48 -15.91
C TYR A 146 8.74 -7.09 -16.43
N ASP A 147 9.90 -6.65 -15.94
CA ASP A 147 11.20 -7.25 -16.30
C ASP A 147 11.30 -8.72 -15.86
N LYS A 148 10.54 -9.12 -14.86
CA LYS A 148 10.50 -10.48 -14.31
C LYS A 148 9.31 -11.30 -14.81
N ALA A 149 8.25 -10.63 -15.24
CA ALA A 149 7.01 -11.25 -15.67
C ALA A 149 7.18 -11.89 -17.07
N GLN A 150 6.65 -13.08 -17.23
CA GLN A 150 6.62 -13.79 -18.51
C GLN A 150 5.17 -13.88 -19.00
N ASP A 151 5.01 -13.82 -20.33
CA ASP A 151 3.70 -14.02 -20.98
C ASP A 151 2.57 -13.17 -20.37
N VAL A 152 2.82 -11.87 -20.24
CA VAL A 152 1.90 -10.92 -19.58
C VAL A 152 0.53 -10.85 -20.28
N GLU A 153 0.45 -11.18 -21.57
CA GLU A 153 -0.82 -11.17 -22.33
C GLU A 153 -1.77 -12.25 -21.83
N ASN A 154 -1.26 -13.46 -21.58
CA ASN A 154 -2.07 -14.57 -21.06
C ASN A 154 -2.05 -14.65 -19.53
N HIS A 155 -1.05 -14.07 -18.91
CA HIS A 155 -0.84 -14.08 -17.47
C HIS A 155 -0.61 -12.64 -16.94
N PRO A 156 -1.64 -11.79 -16.94
CA PRO A 156 -1.52 -10.41 -16.49
C PRO A 156 -1.11 -10.34 -15.02
N LEU A 157 -0.55 -9.20 -14.63
CA LEU A 157 -0.26 -8.93 -13.22
C LEU A 157 -1.53 -8.99 -12.40
N LYS A 158 -1.39 -9.34 -11.13
CA LYS A 158 -2.52 -9.45 -10.20
C LYS A 158 -2.20 -8.80 -8.86
N ILE A 159 -3.23 -8.25 -8.24
CA ILE A 159 -3.22 -7.98 -6.80
C ILE A 159 -3.84 -9.22 -6.14
N THR A 160 -3.00 -10.09 -5.63
CA THR A 160 -3.42 -11.31 -4.95
C THR A 160 -3.49 -11.02 -3.47
N ALA A 161 -4.69 -11.10 -2.88
CA ALA A 161 -4.95 -10.73 -1.50
C ALA A 161 -4.30 -9.37 -1.18
N GLY A 162 -4.82 -8.30 -1.78
CA GLY A 162 -4.29 -6.95 -1.76
C GLY A 162 -3.72 -6.58 -0.40
N GLN A 163 -2.46 -6.23 -0.38
CA GLN A 163 -1.72 -6.01 0.84
C GLN A 163 -1.14 -4.60 0.83
N VAL A 164 -1.54 -3.82 1.80
CA VAL A 164 -0.86 -2.57 2.16
C VAL A 164 -0.10 -2.85 3.44
N LEU A 165 1.20 -2.66 3.40
CA LEU A 165 2.11 -2.86 4.53
C LEU A 165 2.54 -1.51 5.07
N LEU A 166 2.48 -1.38 6.39
CA LEU A 166 3.16 -0.34 7.13
C LEU A 166 4.33 -0.97 7.89
N TRP A 167 5.50 -0.37 7.75
CA TRP A 167 6.73 -0.84 8.38
C TRP A 167 7.26 0.24 9.33
N THR A 168 7.71 -0.18 10.49
CA THR A 168 8.40 0.68 11.47
C THR A 168 9.89 0.67 11.25
#